data_b602941f9d243125b8cafcb83f9a52b2
#
_entry.id   b602941f9d243125b8cafcb83f9a52b2
#
_cell.length_a   1.000
_cell.length_b   1.000
_cell.length_c   1.000
_cell.angle_alpha   90.00
_cell.angle_beta   90.00
_cell.angle_gamma   90.00
#
_symmetry.space_group_name_H-M   'P 1'
#
loop_
_entity.id
_entity.type
_entity.pdbx_description
1 polymer ?
#
loop_
_entity_poly.entity_id
_entity_poly.type
_entity_poly.pdbx_seq_one_letter_code
_entity_poly.pdbx_strand_id
1 'polypeptide(L)'
;MIQFIIEERTKQLADYLVRMLKDMGVRLEERPPVYITGGGIALMRGSCEYMEKLMGVPLKVRMPWMPRLSSPNYASAFSVMDFVMHAEEEDSVDRLVGMVSESRFIKKIRELFGNVR
;
A
#
# COMPACT_ATOMS: atom_id res chain seq x y z
N MET A 1 -4.29 -6.80 -27.22
CA MET A 1 -5.56 -6.36 -26.62
C MET A 1 -5.48 -6.27 -25.10
N ILE A 2 -5.01 -7.30 -24.38
CA ILE A 2 -4.84 -7.26 -22.90
C ILE A 2 -3.85 -6.18 -22.48
N GLN A 3 -2.73 -6.06 -23.16
CA GLN A 3 -1.72 -5.04 -22.89
C GLN A 3 -2.29 -3.61 -22.97
N PHE A 4 -3.09 -3.33 -23.98
CA PHE A 4 -3.75 -2.02 -24.14
C PHE A 4 -4.66 -1.69 -22.96
N ILE A 5 -5.44 -2.65 -22.48
CA ILE A 5 -6.33 -2.46 -21.31
C ILE A 5 -5.52 -2.17 -20.06
N ILE A 6 -4.43 -2.89 -19.85
CA ILE A 6 -3.53 -2.70 -18.70
C ILE A 6 -2.87 -1.31 -18.74
N GLU A 7 -2.37 -0.90 -19.90
CA GLU A 7 -1.77 0.42 -20.10
C GLU A 7 -2.76 1.54 -19.82
N GLU A 8 -3.99 1.43 -20.33
CA GLU A 8 -5.04 2.41 -20.10
C GLU A 8 -5.43 2.51 -18.63
N ARG A 9 -5.61 1.38 -17.96
CA ARG A 9 -5.91 1.34 -16.51
C ARG A 9 -4.78 1.89 -15.67
N THR A 10 -3.55 1.57 -16.04
CA THR A 10 -2.36 2.12 -15.36
C THR A 10 -2.28 3.63 -15.52
N LYS A 11 -2.60 4.14 -16.69
CA LYS A 11 -2.68 5.58 -16.95
C LYS A 11 -3.75 6.26 -16.09
N GLN A 12 -4.94 5.69 -16.03
CA GLN A 12 -6.02 6.21 -15.17
C GLN A 12 -5.61 6.23 -13.69
N LEU A 13 -4.94 5.18 -13.23
CA LEU A 13 -4.42 5.10 -11.87
C LEU A 13 -3.34 6.16 -11.61
N ALA A 14 -2.41 6.35 -12.54
CA ALA A 14 -1.37 7.37 -12.43
C ALA A 14 -1.97 8.79 -12.35
N ASP A 15 -2.95 9.10 -13.19
CA ASP A 15 -3.67 10.38 -13.15
C ASP A 15 -4.39 10.60 -11.82
N TYR A 16 -5.02 9.56 -11.29
CA TYR A 16 -5.67 9.60 -9.99
C TYR A 16 -4.67 9.86 -8.85
N LEU A 17 -3.54 9.15 -8.85
CA LEU A 17 -2.49 9.31 -7.84
C LEU A 17 -1.85 10.70 -7.88
N VAL A 18 -1.60 11.24 -9.08
CA VAL A 18 -1.07 12.59 -9.26
C VAL A 18 -2.03 13.64 -8.67
N ARG A 19 -3.33 13.51 -8.93
CA ARG A 19 -4.33 14.41 -8.34
C ARG A 19 -4.35 14.31 -6.82
N MET A 20 -4.38 13.09 -6.31
CA MET A 20 -4.41 12.85 -4.86
C MET A 20 -3.17 13.42 -4.16
N LEU A 21 -1.98 13.23 -4.73
CA LEU A 21 -0.73 13.78 -4.18
C LEU A 21 -0.74 15.31 -4.20
N LYS A 22 -1.25 15.93 -5.26
CA LYS A 22 -1.40 17.39 -5.33
C LYS A 22 -2.39 17.91 -4.28
N ASP A 23 -3.51 17.25 -4.10
CA ASP A 23 -4.52 17.58 -3.09
C ASP A 23 -3.96 17.47 -1.66
N MET A 24 -3.01 16.56 -1.45
CA MET A 24 -2.27 16.42 -0.19
C MET A 24 -1.14 17.45 -0.01
N GLY A 25 -0.93 18.35 -0.97
CA GLY A 25 0.11 19.37 -0.91
C GLY A 25 1.51 18.91 -1.32
N VAL A 26 1.64 17.74 -1.94
CA VAL A 26 2.92 17.23 -2.45
C VAL A 26 3.30 17.97 -3.73
N ARG A 27 4.49 18.54 -3.75
CA ARG A 27 5.05 19.21 -4.93
C ARG A 27 5.77 18.22 -5.82
N LEU A 28 5.11 17.81 -6.89
CA LEU A 28 5.67 16.86 -7.85
C LEU A 28 6.81 17.45 -8.68
N GLU A 29 6.85 18.78 -8.82
CA GLU A 29 7.92 19.51 -9.52
C GLU A 29 9.30 19.30 -8.86
N GLU A 30 9.32 19.12 -7.56
CA GLU A 30 10.54 18.82 -6.80
C GLU A 30 11.00 17.36 -6.95
N ARG A 31 10.26 16.55 -7.70
CA ARG A 31 10.52 15.13 -7.95
C ARG A 31 10.79 14.32 -6.67
N PRO A 32 9.88 14.36 -5.69
CA PRO A 32 10.06 13.55 -4.48
C PRO A 32 10.04 12.06 -4.84
N PRO A 33 10.86 11.23 -4.19
CA PRO A 33 10.81 9.80 -4.43
C PRO A 33 9.49 9.21 -3.93
N VAL A 34 8.83 8.43 -4.79
CA VAL A 34 7.60 7.72 -4.45
C VAL A 34 7.92 6.24 -4.31
N TYR A 35 7.49 5.64 -3.22
CA TYR A 35 7.69 4.23 -2.97
C TYR A 35 6.40 3.47 -3.23
N ILE A 36 6.53 2.38 -3.98
CA ILE A 36 5.42 1.50 -4.31
C ILE A 36 5.67 0.11 -3.72
N THR A 37 4.63 -0.50 -3.21
CA THR A 37 4.66 -1.84 -2.66
C THR A 37 3.33 -2.55 -2.91
N GLY A 38 3.23 -3.82 -2.53
CA GLY A 38 2.01 -4.60 -2.72
C GLY A 38 2.11 -5.58 -3.88
N GLY A 39 1.09 -6.40 -4.05
CA GLY A 39 1.06 -7.50 -5.02
C GLY A 39 0.54 -7.14 -6.41
N GLY A 40 0.15 -5.90 -6.63
CA GLY A 40 -0.40 -5.45 -7.91
C GLY A 40 0.67 -4.95 -8.87
N ILE A 41 0.68 -3.66 -9.11
CA ILE A 41 1.56 -3.00 -10.09
C ILE A 41 3.04 -3.27 -9.84
N ALA A 42 3.47 -3.36 -8.58
CA ALA A 42 4.86 -3.57 -8.23
C ALA A 42 5.45 -4.90 -8.78
N LEU A 43 4.62 -5.89 -9.07
CA LEU A 43 5.03 -7.19 -9.63
C LEU A 43 4.96 -7.26 -11.15
N MET A 44 4.27 -6.34 -11.80
CA MET A 44 4.17 -6.34 -13.26
C MET A 44 5.46 -5.81 -13.89
N ARG A 45 6.02 -6.58 -14.81
CA ARG A 45 7.24 -6.19 -15.53
C ARG A 45 7.03 -4.88 -16.30
N GLY A 46 7.93 -3.92 -16.09
CA GLY A 46 7.90 -2.62 -16.78
C GLY A 46 6.86 -1.63 -16.25
N SER A 47 6.03 -2.01 -15.28
CA SER A 47 4.99 -1.13 -14.75
C SER A 47 5.53 0.05 -13.97
N CYS A 48 6.59 -0.15 -13.20
CA CYS A 48 7.21 0.92 -12.42
C CYS A 48 7.81 1.99 -13.32
N GLU A 49 8.52 1.60 -14.36
CA GLU A 49 9.10 2.51 -15.34
C GLU A 49 8.03 3.27 -16.12
N TYR A 50 6.94 2.58 -16.45
CA TYR A 50 5.80 3.21 -17.13
C TYR A 50 5.09 4.22 -16.23
N MET A 51 4.82 3.85 -14.98
CA MET A 51 4.24 4.76 -13.98
C MET A 51 5.15 5.95 -13.69
N GLU A 52 6.46 5.73 -13.59
CA GLU A 52 7.45 6.81 -13.40
C GLU A 52 7.38 7.84 -14.52
N LYS A 53 7.28 7.39 -15.78
CA LYS A 53 7.10 8.26 -16.92
C LYS A 53 5.79 9.04 -16.88
N LEU A 54 4.70 8.38 -16.49
CA LEU A 54 3.38 9.01 -16.40
C LEU A 54 3.29 10.05 -15.27
N MET A 55 3.87 9.75 -14.13
CA MET A 55 3.81 10.62 -12.95
C MET A 55 4.90 11.69 -12.95
N GLY A 56 5.98 11.51 -13.70
CA GLY A 56 7.11 12.43 -13.74
C GLY A 56 7.97 12.48 -12.47
N VAL A 57 7.85 11.47 -11.61
CA VAL A 57 8.61 11.35 -10.36
C VAL A 57 9.29 9.99 -10.26
N PRO A 58 10.43 9.88 -9.56
CA PRO A 58 11.09 8.59 -9.39
C PRO A 58 10.25 7.63 -8.55
N LEU A 59 10.06 6.43 -9.06
CA LEU A 59 9.32 5.35 -8.41
C LEU A 59 10.27 4.23 -7.99
N LYS A 60 10.20 3.83 -6.75
CA LYS A 60 11.00 2.72 -6.20
C LYS A 60 10.11 1.67 -5.56
N VAL A 61 10.35 0.42 -5.92
CA VAL A 61 9.66 -0.71 -5.27
C VAL A 61 10.29 -0.96 -3.90
N ARG A 62 9.43 -1.05 -2.90
CA ARG A 62 9.84 -1.46 -1.54
C ARG A 62 9.33 -2.85 -1.23
N MET A 63 10.18 -3.60 -0.56
CA MET A 63 9.92 -4.97 -0.10
C MET A 63 10.21 -5.06 1.41
N PRO A 64 9.57 -5.99 2.12
CA PRO A 64 9.96 -6.29 3.49
C PRO A 64 11.44 -6.64 3.59
N TRP A 65 12.10 -6.21 4.66
CA TRP A 65 13.51 -6.47 4.90
C TRP A 65 13.81 -7.94 5.24
N MET A 66 12.78 -8.70 5.59
CA MET A 66 12.93 -10.10 5.99
C MET A 66 13.22 -11.00 4.79
N PRO A 67 14.31 -11.79 4.79
CA PRO A 67 14.76 -12.54 3.61
C PRO A 67 13.73 -13.51 3.01
N ARG A 68 12.87 -14.10 3.83
CA ARG A 68 11.82 -15.02 3.36
C ARG A 68 10.59 -14.31 2.79
N LEU A 69 10.46 -13.01 3.02
CA LEU A 69 9.35 -12.17 2.57
C LEU A 69 9.83 -11.08 1.62
N SER A 70 10.91 -11.33 0.90
CA SER A 70 11.56 -10.36 0.00
C SER A 70 10.81 -10.17 -1.33
N SER A 71 9.49 -9.97 -1.24
CA SER A 71 8.66 -9.64 -2.40
C SER A 71 7.62 -8.61 -2.00
N PRO A 72 7.26 -7.66 -2.89
CA PRO A 72 6.32 -6.59 -2.56
C PRO A 72 4.92 -7.07 -2.20
N ASN A 73 4.51 -8.25 -2.66
CA ASN A 73 3.20 -8.82 -2.32
C ASN A 73 3.06 -9.25 -0.84
N TYR A 74 4.17 -9.42 -0.14
CA TYR A 74 4.15 -9.74 1.29
C TYR A 74 4.11 -8.49 2.20
N ALA A 75 4.15 -7.30 1.63
CA ALA A 75 4.22 -6.05 2.40
C ALA A 75 3.05 -5.89 3.38
N SER A 76 1.83 -6.21 2.97
CA SER A 76 0.66 -6.11 3.85
C SER A 76 0.72 -7.07 5.04
N ALA A 77 1.06 -8.32 4.78
CA ALA A 77 1.20 -9.34 5.83
C ALA A 77 2.35 -9.00 6.79
N PHE A 78 3.49 -8.56 6.26
CA PHE A 78 4.62 -8.10 7.05
C PHE A 78 4.26 -6.91 7.92
N SER A 79 3.56 -5.92 7.40
CA SER A 79 3.16 -4.72 8.12
C SER A 79 2.23 -5.04 9.30
N VAL A 80 1.29 -5.96 9.11
CA VAL A 80 0.40 -6.41 10.20
C VAL A 80 1.19 -7.14 11.28
N MET A 81 2.08 -8.04 10.88
CA MET A 81 2.92 -8.78 11.81
C MET A 81 3.84 -7.85 12.61
N ASP A 82 4.54 -6.95 11.93
CA ASP A 82 5.45 -5.97 12.53
C ASP A 82 4.70 -5.05 13.50
N PHE A 83 3.53 -4.58 13.11
CA PHE A 83 2.66 -3.78 13.95
C PHE A 83 2.26 -4.52 15.23
N VAL A 84 1.80 -5.76 15.12
CA VAL A 84 1.39 -6.58 16.28
C VAL A 84 2.58 -6.83 17.22
N MET A 85 3.74 -7.17 16.69
CA MET A 85 4.93 -7.42 17.48
C MET A 85 5.41 -6.19 18.27
N HIS A 86 5.39 -5.01 17.64
CA HIS A 86 5.76 -3.77 18.31
C HIS A 86 4.67 -3.24 19.25
N ALA A 87 3.43 -3.58 19.01
CA ALA A 87 2.30 -3.18 19.83
C ALA A 87 2.29 -3.90 21.20
N GLU A 88 2.87 -5.10 21.29
CA GLU A 88 3.03 -5.81 22.57
C GLU A 88 4.08 -5.14 23.49
N GLU A 89 4.97 -4.33 22.94
CA GLU A 89 6.01 -3.63 23.70
C GLU A 89 5.55 -2.29 24.31
N GLU A 90 4.43 -1.75 23.85
CA GLU A 90 3.90 -0.47 24.35
C GLU A 90 2.40 -0.55 24.64
N ASP A 91 1.95 0.10 25.72
CA ASP A 91 0.53 0.32 26.11
C ASP A 91 -0.32 1.04 25.03
N SER A 92 0.25 1.21 23.83
CA SER A 92 -0.37 1.85 22.68
C SER A 92 -1.43 0.98 21.97
N VAL A 93 -1.44 -0.34 22.24
CA VAL A 93 -2.44 -1.26 21.68
C VAL A 93 -3.85 -0.84 22.08
N ASP A 94 -4.03 -0.48 23.36
CA ASP A 94 -5.35 -0.06 23.87
C ASP A 94 -5.85 1.23 23.20
N ARG A 95 -4.95 2.15 22.86
CA ARG A 95 -5.31 3.37 22.12
C ARG A 95 -5.69 3.08 20.67
N LEU A 96 -4.95 2.21 20.01
CA LEU A 96 -5.22 1.86 18.61
C LEU A 96 -6.41 0.93 18.47
N VAL A 97 -6.59 -0.02 19.38
CA VAL A 97 -7.79 -0.85 19.46
C VAL A 97 -9.01 0.02 19.75
N GLY A 98 -8.90 1.04 20.60
CA GLY A 98 -9.95 2.03 20.81
C GLY A 98 -10.32 2.82 19.55
N MET A 99 -9.34 3.30 18.79
CA MET A 99 -9.55 4.02 17.52
C MET A 99 -10.09 3.11 16.40
N VAL A 100 -9.69 1.85 16.39
CA VAL A 100 -10.04 0.88 15.35
C VAL A 100 -11.31 0.13 15.71
N SER A 101 -11.68 0.01 16.99
CA SER A 101 -12.92 -0.62 17.43
C SER A 101 -14.18 0.17 17.02
N GLU A 102 -14.06 1.45 16.74
CA GLU A 102 -15.14 2.28 16.21
C GLU A 102 -15.33 2.16 14.69
N SER A 103 -14.37 1.56 13.97
CA SER A 103 -14.54 1.40 12.53
C SER A 103 -15.49 0.24 12.21
N ARG A 104 -16.44 0.50 11.29
CA ARG A 104 -17.39 -0.50 10.76
C ARG A 104 -16.68 -1.76 10.23
N PHE A 105 -15.42 -1.64 9.86
CA PHE A 105 -14.60 -2.71 9.33
C PHE A 105 -14.27 -3.76 10.38
N ILE A 106 -13.96 -3.35 11.60
CA ILE A 106 -13.67 -4.30 12.71
C ILE A 106 -14.91 -4.96 13.25
N LYS A 107 -16.05 -4.24 13.30
CA LYS A 107 -17.33 -4.90 13.58
C LYS A 107 -17.57 -6.04 12.61
N LYS A 108 -17.33 -5.83 11.33
CA LYS A 108 -17.53 -6.82 10.27
C LYS A 108 -16.54 -7.99 10.37
N ILE A 109 -15.28 -7.72 10.69
CA ILE A 109 -14.27 -8.79 10.95
C ILE A 109 -14.63 -9.57 12.20
N ARG A 110 -15.07 -8.93 13.28
CA ARG A 110 -15.49 -9.60 14.50
C ARG A 110 -16.72 -10.48 14.28
N GLU A 111 -17.67 -10.07 13.47
CA GLU A 111 -18.83 -10.89 13.07
C GLU A 111 -18.42 -12.10 12.24
N LEU A 112 -17.43 -11.97 11.34
CA LEU A 112 -16.92 -13.07 10.52
C LEU A 112 -16.10 -14.08 11.33
N PHE A 113 -15.31 -13.62 12.31
CA PHE A 113 -14.47 -14.48 13.15
C PHE A 113 -15.11 -14.86 14.49
N GLY A 114 -16.14 -14.16 14.93
CA GLY A 114 -16.88 -14.47 16.16
C GLY A 114 -17.71 -15.76 16.10
N ASN A 115 -17.97 -16.30 14.91
CA ASN A 115 -18.68 -17.56 14.67
C ASN A 115 -17.73 -18.77 14.48
N VAL A 116 -16.42 -18.58 14.59
CA VAL A 116 -15.43 -19.65 14.47
C VAL A 116 -14.98 -20.07 15.87
N ARG A 117 -15.82 -20.79 16.53
CA ARG A 117 -15.44 -21.58 17.71
C ARG A 117 -15.54 -23.05 17.41
#